data_7d62f0051d2b0c99a578a8d1b4d3d924
#
_entry.id   7d62f0051d2b0c99a578a8d1b4d3d924
#
_cell.length_a   1.000
_cell.length_b   1.000
_cell.length_c   1.000
_cell.angle_alpha   90.00
_cell.angle_beta   90.00
_cell.angle_gamma   90.00
#
_symmetry.space_group_name_H-M   'P 1'
#
loop_
_entity.id
_entity.type
_entity.pdbx_description
1 polymer ?
#
loop_
_entity_poly.entity_id
_entity_poly.type
_entity_poly.pdbx_seq_one_letter_code
_entity_poly.pdbx_strand_id
1 'polypeptide(L)'
;MIRISCKNERFTYDMYHIVKSFLPDAEISQKVDPEQELLIEMTAEEEPDLEEQACDKKVRWTFFHCREAEIADISEKREQKRYINKKLYQTLVKKTGEKHAWGNMTGVRPTKMIMERLEEGSSEEEIIRYMHDTYVVSEKKAMLGIEIAKREKAQLDKLDYENGYSLYIGIPFCPTTCSYCSFTSYPVAKWQDRMDEYVDALLKELAFIAEVSKEKHLNAIYMGGGTPTTLSAQQMDRVLSFLEEHFSFEHLKEYTIEAGRPDSITEDKLRVIRKHGVGRISINPQTMQQKTLDVIGRRHTVED
;
A
#
# COMPACT_ATOMS: atom_id res chain seq x y z
N MET A 1 20.43 -20.41 -3.01
CA MET A 1 18.96 -20.69 -2.83
C MET A 1 18.64 -20.80 -1.35
N ILE A 2 17.54 -20.22 -0.88
CA ILE A 2 17.05 -20.39 0.50
C ILE A 2 15.79 -21.24 0.46
N ARG A 3 15.70 -22.24 1.32
CA ARG A 3 14.51 -23.07 1.47
C ARG A 3 13.86 -22.82 2.82
N ILE A 4 12.56 -22.51 2.81
CA ILE A 4 11.71 -22.45 3.99
C ILE A 4 10.89 -23.73 4.02
N SER A 5 11.08 -24.56 5.02
CA SER A 5 10.24 -25.74 5.31
C SER A 5 9.39 -25.43 6.54
N CYS A 6 8.08 -25.58 6.43
CA CYS A 6 7.14 -25.16 7.45
C CYS A 6 6.07 -26.22 7.65
N LYS A 7 5.72 -26.52 8.89
CA LYS A 7 4.65 -27.45 9.25
C LYS A 7 3.27 -26.87 8.90
N ASN A 8 3.14 -25.54 8.86
CA ASN A 8 1.88 -24.84 8.61
C ASN A 8 2.09 -23.62 7.73
N GLU A 9 1.31 -23.51 6.65
CA GLU A 9 1.35 -22.42 5.66
C GLU A 9 1.23 -21.02 6.26
N ARG A 10 0.50 -20.87 7.37
CA ARG A 10 0.24 -19.57 8.02
C ARG A 10 1.50 -18.77 8.38
N PHE A 11 2.67 -19.42 8.47
CA PHE A 11 3.92 -18.77 8.82
C PHE A 11 4.76 -18.38 7.60
N THR A 12 4.55 -19.00 6.44
CA THR A 12 5.43 -18.89 5.28
C THR A 12 5.46 -17.48 4.68
N TYR A 13 4.32 -16.80 4.62
CA TYR A 13 4.19 -15.48 3.99
C TYR A 13 5.08 -14.41 4.66
N ASP A 14 4.92 -14.22 5.96
CA ASP A 14 5.67 -13.17 6.68
C ASP A 14 7.17 -13.47 6.66
N MET A 15 7.54 -14.76 6.80
CA MET A 15 8.92 -15.20 6.78
C MET A 15 9.59 -14.94 5.42
N TYR A 16 8.88 -15.22 4.33
CA TYR A 16 9.35 -14.90 2.99
C TYR A 16 9.70 -13.41 2.87
N HIS A 17 8.80 -12.53 3.31
CA HIS A 17 9.01 -11.09 3.22
C HIS A 17 10.14 -10.59 4.13
N ILE A 18 10.27 -11.14 5.33
CA ILE A 18 11.37 -10.80 6.23
C ILE A 18 12.70 -11.22 5.61
N VAL A 19 12.83 -12.45 5.08
CA VAL A 19 14.06 -12.91 4.43
C VAL A 19 14.37 -12.07 3.19
N LYS A 20 13.38 -11.81 2.34
CA LYS A 20 13.56 -10.97 1.14
C LYS A 20 13.99 -9.55 1.45
N SER A 21 13.61 -8.99 2.60
CA SER A 21 14.02 -7.64 2.99
C SER A 21 15.53 -7.55 3.35
N PHE A 22 16.14 -8.66 3.80
CA PHE A 22 17.57 -8.74 4.06
C PHE A 22 18.39 -9.26 2.87
N LEU A 23 17.80 -10.14 2.08
CA LEU A 23 18.43 -10.84 0.97
C LEU A 23 17.57 -10.71 -0.29
N PRO A 24 17.51 -9.51 -0.91
CA PRO A 24 16.60 -9.22 -2.02
C PRO A 24 16.85 -10.09 -3.26
N ASP A 25 18.09 -10.49 -3.51
CA ASP A 25 18.48 -11.28 -4.68
C ASP A 25 18.36 -12.80 -4.44
N ALA A 26 18.12 -13.24 -3.20
CA ALA A 26 18.03 -14.66 -2.90
C ALA A 26 16.80 -15.31 -3.55
N GLU A 27 17.01 -16.44 -4.20
CA GLU A 27 15.93 -17.34 -4.58
C GLU A 27 15.38 -18.04 -3.35
N ILE A 28 14.07 -17.94 -3.10
CA ILE A 28 13.42 -18.53 -1.95
C ILE A 28 12.39 -19.55 -2.40
N SER A 29 12.56 -20.80 -1.99
CA SER A 29 11.57 -21.85 -2.13
C SER A 29 10.82 -22.06 -0.81
N GLN A 30 9.53 -22.34 -0.90
CA GLN A 30 8.67 -22.59 0.27
C GLN A 30 8.09 -24.01 0.15
N LYS A 31 8.09 -24.75 1.26
CA LYS A 31 7.45 -26.06 1.35
C LYS A 31 6.63 -26.13 2.63
N VAL A 32 5.36 -26.51 2.50
CA VAL A 32 4.53 -26.89 3.64
C VAL A 32 4.65 -28.41 3.79
N ASP A 33 5.03 -28.85 4.98
CA ASP A 33 5.22 -30.27 5.30
C ASP A 33 4.62 -30.56 6.68
N PRO A 34 3.41 -31.14 6.74
CA PRO A 34 2.73 -31.42 8.01
C PRO A 34 3.47 -32.41 8.91
N GLU A 35 4.37 -33.24 8.34
CA GLU A 35 5.15 -34.24 9.06
C GLU A 35 6.52 -33.69 9.54
N GLN A 36 6.79 -32.42 9.28
CA GLN A 36 8.01 -31.76 9.74
C GLN A 36 8.13 -31.82 11.26
N GLU A 37 9.28 -32.29 11.76
CA GLU A 37 9.59 -32.33 13.20
C GLU A 37 9.73 -30.92 13.80
N LEU A 38 10.35 -30.02 13.04
CA LEU A 38 10.43 -28.61 13.42
C LEU A 38 9.21 -27.86 12.85
N LEU A 39 8.66 -26.95 13.64
CA LEU A 39 7.61 -26.05 13.17
C LEU A 39 8.05 -25.28 11.92
N ILE A 40 9.29 -24.81 11.93
CA ILE A 40 9.91 -24.07 10.82
C ILE A 40 11.40 -24.38 10.78
N GLU A 41 11.89 -24.64 9.58
CA GLU A 41 13.31 -24.74 9.29
C GLU A 41 13.66 -23.88 8.06
N MET A 42 14.76 -23.14 8.15
CA MET A 42 15.32 -22.42 7.03
C MET A 42 16.75 -22.87 6.76
N THR A 43 16.98 -23.31 5.53
CA THR A 43 18.29 -23.76 5.05
C THR A 43 18.72 -22.88 3.89
N ALA A 44 20.02 -22.61 3.81
CA ALA A 44 20.66 -22.02 2.64
C ALA A 44 21.59 -23.04 1.98
N GLU A 45 21.71 -22.94 0.66
CA GLU A 45 22.67 -23.72 -0.14
C GLU A 45 23.73 -22.74 -0.66
N GLU A 46 24.98 -23.00 -0.35
CA GLU A 46 26.15 -22.29 -0.89
C GLU A 46 26.82 -23.15 -1.93
N GLU A 47 27.28 -22.57 -3.03
CA GLU A 47 28.17 -23.22 -3.97
C GLU A 47 29.58 -23.15 -3.37
N PRO A 48 30.38 -24.24 -3.41
CA PRO A 48 31.75 -24.21 -2.92
C PRO A 48 32.57 -23.21 -3.73
N ASP A 49 33.51 -22.51 -3.08
CA ASP A 49 34.44 -21.59 -3.73
C ASP A 49 35.20 -22.32 -4.87
N LEU A 50 35.42 -21.63 -5.98
CA LEU A 50 36.00 -22.14 -7.22
C LEU A 50 37.41 -22.77 -7.07
N GLU A 51 38.04 -22.68 -5.91
CA GLU A 51 39.35 -23.28 -5.64
C GLU A 51 39.31 -24.73 -5.17
N GLU A 52 38.15 -25.26 -4.76
CA GLU A 52 37.98 -26.71 -4.45
C GLU A 52 37.18 -27.43 -5.56
N GLN A 53 37.76 -27.55 -6.73
CA GLN A 53 37.20 -28.29 -7.88
C GLN A 53 37.22 -29.80 -7.71
N ALA A 54 36.57 -30.36 -6.73
CA ALA A 54 36.44 -31.81 -6.60
C ALA A 54 35.15 -32.34 -5.98
N CYS A 55 34.11 -31.55 -5.78
CA CYS A 55 32.85 -32.11 -5.28
C CYS A 55 31.62 -31.31 -5.72
N ASP A 56 30.78 -31.95 -6.52
CA ASP A 56 29.42 -31.48 -6.93
C ASP A 56 28.42 -31.39 -5.75
N LYS A 57 28.88 -31.25 -4.52
CA LYS A 57 28.03 -31.21 -3.34
C LYS A 57 27.82 -29.76 -2.88
N LYS A 58 26.68 -29.22 -3.20
CA LYS A 58 26.19 -27.99 -2.55
C LYS A 58 26.19 -28.16 -1.04
N VAL A 59 26.86 -27.26 -0.33
CA VAL A 59 26.84 -27.24 1.13
C VAL A 59 25.52 -26.65 1.59
N ARG A 60 24.74 -27.46 2.32
CA ARG A 60 23.48 -27.02 2.92
C ARG A 60 23.72 -26.79 4.41
N TRP A 61 23.25 -25.63 4.89
CA TRP A 61 23.28 -25.29 6.31
C TRP A 61 21.96 -24.67 6.79
N THR A 62 21.56 -25.03 8.01
CA THR A 62 20.39 -24.48 8.65
C THR A 62 20.76 -23.19 9.38
N PHE A 63 20.12 -22.08 9.06
CA PHE A 63 20.40 -20.81 9.73
C PHE A 63 19.28 -20.36 10.67
N PHE A 64 18.11 -20.94 10.57
CA PHE A 64 16.97 -20.66 11.43
C PHE A 64 16.13 -21.92 11.63
N HIS A 65 15.70 -22.13 12.86
CA HIS A 65 14.66 -23.11 13.19
C HIS A 65 13.81 -22.62 14.36
N CYS A 66 12.57 -23.11 14.40
CA CYS A 66 11.64 -22.92 15.51
C CYS A 66 10.94 -24.25 15.80
N ARG A 67 10.85 -24.60 17.07
CA ARG A 67 10.15 -25.81 17.54
C ARG A 67 8.77 -25.45 18.05
N GLU A 68 7.83 -26.39 17.99
CA GLU A 68 6.48 -26.19 18.57
C GLU A 68 6.54 -25.85 20.06
N ALA A 69 7.44 -26.49 20.80
CA ALA A 69 7.66 -26.22 22.23
C ALA A 69 7.99 -24.75 22.54
N GLU A 70 8.61 -24.02 21.60
CA GLU A 70 8.95 -22.61 21.81
C GLU A 70 7.75 -21.67 21.79
N ILE A 71 6.62 -22.13 21.25
CA ILE A 71 5.37 -21.36 21.15
C ILE A 71 4.21 -22.04 21.88
N ALA A 72 4.47 -23.16 22.56
CA ALA A 72 3.43 -23.99 23.20
C ALA A 72 2.59 -23.19 24.22
N ASP A 73 3.23 -22.30 24.99
CA ASP A 73 2.59 -21.49 26.00
C ASP A 73 1.91 -20.22 25.43
N ILE A 74 2.05 -19.97 24.12
CA ILE A 74 1.44 -18.82 23.45
C ILE A 74 0.09 -19.24 22.86
N SER A 75 -1.01 -18.89 23.51
CA SER A 75 -2.36 -19.28 23.10
C SER A 75 -2.82 -18.61 21.81
N GLU A 76 -2.45 -17.34 21.61
CA GLU A 76 -2.91 -16.54 20.48
C GLU A 76 -2.06 -16.76 19.23
N LYS A 77 -2.71 -17.13 18.12
CA LYS A 77 -2.05 -17.33 16.82
C LYS A 77 -1.27 -16.09 16.34
N ARG A 78 -1.75 -14.90 16.66
CA ARG A 78 -1.11 -13.63 16.30
C ARG A 78 0.20 -13.45 17.06
N GLU A 79 0.21 -13.77 18.34
CA GLU A 79 1.41 -13.67 19.19
C GLU A 79 2.44 -14.76 18.80
N GLN A 80 2.01 -15.96 18.45
CA GLN A 80 2.91 -16.98 17.89
C GLN A 80 3.65 -16.46 16.65
N LYS A 81 2.94 -15.83 15.71
CA LYS A 81 3.55 -15.21 14.51
C LYS A 81 4.54 -14.10 14.88
N ARG A 82 4.17 -13.23 15.82
CA ARG A 82 5.03 -12.15 16.29
C ARG A 82 6.34 -12.68 16.90
N TYR A 83 6.24 -13.69 17.74
CA TYR A 83 7.41 -14.34 18.35
C TYR A 83 8.36 -14.90 17.28
N ILE A 84 7.83 -15.67 16.34
CA ILE A 84 8.60 -16.27 15.25
C ILE A 84 9.26 -15.21 14.37
N ASN A 85 8.50 -14.21 13.94
CA ASN A 85 8.99 -13.12 13.09
C ASN A 85 10.11 -12.33 13.79
N LYS A 86 9.96 -12.04 15.09
CA LYS A 86 10.98 -11.37 15.88
C LYS A 86 12.27 -12.21 16.00
N LYS A 87 12.13 -13.50 16.28
CA LYS A 87 13.26 -14.45 16.37
C LYS A 87 14.01 -14.55 15.04
N LEU A 88 13.29 -14.67 13.91
CA LEU A 88 13.87 -14.71 12.58
C LEU A 88 14.61 -13.40 12.25
N TYR A 89 13.98 -12.26 12.47
CA TYR A 89 14.57 -10.95 12.25
C TYR A 89 15.88 -10.79 13.03
N GLN A 90 15.89 -11.13 14.32
CA GLN A 90 17.08 -11.07 15.16
C GLN A 90 18.20 -11.99 14.68
N THR A 91 17.84 -13.15 14.15
CA THR A 91 18.79 -14.09 13.54
C THR A 91 19.43 -13.51 12.28
N LEU A 92 18.63 -12.89 11.41
CA LEU A 92 19.11 -12.25 10.19
C LEU A 92 20.00 -11.03 10.51
N VAL A 93 19.59 -10.17 11.47
CA VAL A 93 20.43 -9.06 11.95
C VAL A 93 21.80 -9.55 12.44
N LYS A 94 21.86 -10.65 13.20
CA LYS A 94 23.13 -11.21 13.66
C LYS A 94 24.02 -11.72 12.51
N LYS A 95 23.41 -12.23 11.44
CA LYS A 95 24.13 -12.77 10.29
C LYS A 95 24.59 -11.69 9.31
N THR A 96 23.75 -10.73 9.00
CA THR A 96 24.03 -9.70 7.98
C THR A 96 24.67 -8.45 8.56
N GLY A 97 24.50 -8.18 9.85
CA GLY A 97 24.85 -6.91 10.47
C GLY A 97 23.87 -5.77 10.17
N GLU A 98 22.90 -5.98 9.28
CA GLU A 98 21.93 -4.98 8.86
C GLU A 98 20.76 -4.86 9.84
N LYS A 99 20.25 -3.64 10.00
CA LYS A 99 19.07 -3.35 10.83
C LYS A 99 18.08 -2.51 10.03
N HIS A 100 16.84 -2.94 9.98
CA HIS A 100 15.77 -2.19 9.35
C HIS A 100 15.13 -1.23 10.36
N ALA A 101 14.91 0.02 9.93
CA ALA A 101 14.39 1.05 10.82
C ALA A 101 12.95 0.76 11.34
N TRP A 102 12.15 0.02 10.55
CA TRP A 102 10.84 -0.49 10.94
C TRP A 102 10.88 -1.92 11.54
N GLY A 103 12.07 -2.44 11.85
CA GLY A 103 12.24 -3.79 12.41
C GLY A 103 11.68 -4.89 11.52
N ASN A 104 10.96 -5.83 12.10
CA ASN A 104 10.36 -6.98 11.41
C ASN A 104 8.94 -6.74 10.89
N MET A 105 8.52 -5.48 10.79
CA MET A 105 7.21 -5.16 10.22
C MET A 105 7.19 -5.39 8.72
N THR A 106 6.21 -6.16 8.24
CA THR A 106 6.01 -6.46 6.82
C THR A 106 4.80 -5.74 6.20
N GLY A 107 4.05 -4.99 7.01
CA GLY A 107 2.86 -4.27 6.56
C GLY A 107 3.18 -2.91 5.93
N VAL A 108 2.29 -2.45 5.06
CA VAL A 108 2.42 -1.15 4.35
C VAL A 108 1.90 0.05 5.16
N ARG A 109 1.22 -0.18 6.29
CA ARG A 109 0.64 0.87 7.15
C ARG A 109 1.08 0.71 8.62
N PRO A 110 2.34 1.02 8.93
CA PRO A 110 2.86 0.91 10.29
C PRO A 110 2.15 1.83 11.30
N THR A 111 1.60 2.96 10.84
CA THR A 111 0.85 3.90 11.67
C THR A 111 -0.47 3.34 12.20
N LYS A 112 -1.07 2.32 11.55
CA LYS A 112 -2.33 1.73 12.00
C LYS A 112 -2.26 1.19 13.43
N MET A 113 -1.21 0.44 13.75
CA MET A 113 -1.05 -0.13 15.10
C MET A 113 -0.76 0.94 16.15
N ILE A 114 -0.09 2.01 15.75
CA ILE A 114 0.15 3.17 16.61
C ILE A 114 -1.17 3.90 16.86
N MET A 115 -2.00 4.07 15.82
CA MET A 115 -3.33 4.67 15.93
C MET A 115 -4.21 3.89 16.92
N GLU A 116 -4.27 2.57 16.77
CA GLU A 116 -5.02 1.70 17.68
C GLU A 116 -4.61 1.91 19.15
N ARG A 117 -3.30 2.03 19.43
CA ARG A 117 -2.77 2.30 20.77
C ARG A 117 -3.10 3.71 21.29
N LEU A 118 -3.07 4.71 20.41
CA LEU A 118 -3.49 6.07 20.76
C LEU A 118 -4.98 6.13 21.12
N GLU A 119 -5.81 5.41 20.38
CA GLU A 119 -7.26 5.30 20.64
C GLU A 119 -7.57 4.55 21.95
N GLU A 120 -6.74 3.57 22.31
CA GLU A 120 -6.78 2.86 23.60
C GLU A 120 -6.27 3.74 24.77
N GLY A 121 -5.72 4.94 24.50
CA GLY A 121 -5.23 5.88 25.50
C GLY A 121 -3.81 5.61 25.99
N SER A 122 -3.02 4.80 25.26
CA SER A 122 -1.61 4.55 25.61
C SER A 122 -0.76 5.83 25.49
N SER A 123 0.21 6.00 26.41
CA SER A 123 1.20 7.09 26.32
C SER A 123 2.19 6.88 25.19
N GLU A 124 2.89 7.94 24.78
CA GLU A 124 3.91 7.84 23.73
C GLU A 124 5.02 6.86 24.11
N GLU A 125 5.47 6.88 25.37
CA GLU A 125 6.49 5.98 25.89
C GLU A 125 6.04 4.51 25.86
N GLU A 126 4.78 4.24 26.17
CA GLU A 126 4.20 2.90 26.07
C GLU A 126 4.13 2.44 24.62
N ILE A 127 3.75 3.31 23.69
CA ILE A 127 3.71 3.02 22.26
C ILE A 127 5.12 2.74 21.73
N ILE A 128 6.11 3.58 22.07
CA ILE A 128 7.51 3.38 21.65
C ILE A 128 8.01 2.02 22.15
N ARG A 129 7.77 1.71 23.42
CA ARG A 129 8.15 0.44 24.03
C ARG A 129 7.47 -0.74 23.32
N TYR A 130 6.17 -0.66 23.10
CA TYR A 130 5.41 -1.68 22.36
C TYR A 130 5.96 -1.92 20.95
N MET A 131 6.21 -0.87 20.19
CA MET A 131 6.75 -0.96 18.84
C MET A 131 8.16 -1.56 18.83
N HIS A 132 8.99 -1.20 19.80
CA HIS A 132 10.32 -1.78 19.96
C HIS A 132 10.24 -3.25 20.39
N ASP A 133 9.49 -3.55 21.44
CA ASP A 133 9.47 -4.90 22.03
C ASP A 133 8.79 -5.93 21.15
N THR A 134 7.75 -5.51 20.40
CA THR A 134 6.98 -6.41 19.54
C THR A 134 7.59 -6.53 18.14
N TYR A 135 8.03 -5.41 17.56
CA TYR A 135 8.42 -5.35 16.15
C TYR A 135 9.87 -4.94 15.90
N VAL A 136 10.64 -4.68 16.96
CA VAL A 136 12.04 -4.21 16.86
C VAL A 136 12.16 -2.89 16.08
N VAL A 137 11.12 -2.06 16.11
CA VAL A 137 11.12 -0.75 15.46
C VAL A 137 12.07 0.19 16.17
N SER A 138 12.83 0.98 15.42
CA SER A 138 13.70 2.00 16.00
C SER A 138 12.89 3.12 16.66
N GLU A 139 13.38 3.68 17.75
CA GLU A 139 12.74 4.79 18.48
C GLU A 139 12.38 5.95 17.54
N LYS A 140 13.32 6.37 16.67
CA LYS A 140 13.09 7.43 15.67
C LYS A 140 11.90 7.16 14.79
N LYS A 141 11.68 5.89 14.35
CA LYS A 141 10.54 5.53 13.50
C LYS A 141 9.24 5.38 14.29
N ALA A 142 9.31 4.91 15.54
CA ALA A 142 8.16 4.91 16.43
C ALA A 142 7.66 6.33 16.71
N MET A 143 8.55 7.27 17.04
CA MET A 143 8.21 8.69 17.23
C MET A 143 7.60 9.31 15.96
N LEU A 144 8.22 9.09 14.78
CA LEU A 144 7.66 9.55 13.52
C LEU A 144 6.26 8.98 13.28
N GLY A 145 6.07 7.69 13.56
CA GLY A 145 4.77 7.03 13.44
C GLY A 145 3.71 7.62 14.36
N ILE A 146 4.07 7.97 15.60
CA ILE A 146 3.19 8.63 16.56
C ILE A 146 2.80 10.03 16.07
N GLU A 147 3.75 10.81 15.58
CA GLU A 147 3.47 12.14 15.02
C GLU A 147 2.49 12.07 13.85
N ILE A 148 2.72 11.13 12.92
CA ILE A 148 1.82 10.91 11.78
C ILE A 148 0.43 10.47 12.26
N ALA A 149 0.36 9.48 13.14
CA ALA A 149 -0.91 8.96 13.66
C ALA A 149 -1.74 10.05 14.38
N LYS A 150 -1.10 10.92 15.16
CA LYS A 150 -1.77 12.07 15.79
C LYS A 150 -2.33 13.05 14.76
N ARG A 151 -1.57 13.33 13.71
CA ARG A 151 -2.03 14.20 12.61
C ARG A 151 -3.19 13.56 11.84
N GLU A 152 -3.11 12.26 11.54
CA GLU A 152 -4.20 11.50 10.91
C GLU A 152 -5.45 11.55 11.80
N LYS A 153 -5.31 11.23 13.09
CA LYS A 153 -6.43 11.26 14.03
C LYS A 153 -7.13 12.62 14.07
N ALA A 154 -6.37 13.70 14.14
CA ALA A 154 -6.93 15.05 14.15
C ALA A 154 -7.73 15.41 12.88
N GLN A 155 -7.50 14.74 11.75
CA GLN A 155 -8.32 14.88 10.55
C GLN A 155 -9.52 13.92 10.57
N LEU A 156 -9.29 12.67 10.97
CA LEU A 156 -10.33 11.65 11.03
C LEU A 156 -11.44 12.02 12.04
N ASP A 157 -11.08 12.61 13.18
CA ASP A 157 -12.03 13.06 14.21
C ASP A 157 -13.00 14.15 13.70
N LYS A 158 -12.75 14.75 12.52
CA LYS A 158 -13.67 15.70 11.87
C LYS A 158 -14.75 15.04 11.00
N LEU A 159 -14.61 13.73 10.77
CA LEU A 159 -15.53 12.98 9.93
C LEU A 159 -16.66 12.41 10.78
N ASP A 160 -17.87 12.45 10.24
CA ASP A 160 -18.99 11.72 10.82
C ASP A 160 -18.90 10.25 10.37
N TYR A 161 -18.48 9.37 11.28
CA TYR A 161 -18.35 7.94 10.99
C TYR A 161 -19.67 7.17 11.07
N GLU A 162 -20.65 7.67 11.82
CA GLU A 162 -21.93 6.98 12.04
C GLU A 162 -22.88 7.22 10.87
N ASN A 163 -23.01 8.51 10.46
CA ASN A 163 -23.97 8.93 9.46
C ASN A 163 -23.32 9.41 8.16
N GLY A 164 -21.99 9.47 8.13
CA GLY A 164 -21.22 9.97 7.01
C GLY A 164 -20.71 8.87 6.06
N TYR A 165 -20.38 9.30 4.84
CA TYR A 165 -19.73 8.46 3.84
C TYR A 165 -18.74 9.26 2.99
N SER A 166 -17.86 8.55 2.31
CA SER A 166 -16.95 9.10 1.30
C SER A 166 -17.30 8.55 -0.07
N LEU A 167 -17.34 9.41 -1.07
CA LEU A 167 -17.63 9.05 -2.46
C LEU A 167 -16.34 8.93 -3.24
N TYR A 168 -16.06 7.72 -3.74
CA TYR A 168 -14.95 7.46 -4.67
C TYR A 168 -15.50 7.34 -6.09
N ILE A 169 -14.99 8.17 -7.00
CA ILE A 169 -15.36 8.16 -8.42
C ILE A 169 -14.17 7.66 -9.23
N GLY A 170 -14.30 6.46 -9.81
CA GLY A 170 -13.23 5.82 -10.54
C GLY A 170 -13.28 6.12 -12.03
N ILE A 171 -12.26 6.76 -12.60
CA ILE A 171 -12.11 6.97 -14.04
C ILE A 171 -11.05 6.00 -14.56
N PRO A 172 -11.43 4.89 -15.22
CA PRO A 172 -10.52 3.79 -15.52
C PRO A 172 -9.66 3.99 -16.78
N PHE A 173 -9.52 5.23 -17.25
CA PHE A 173 -8.78 5.55 -18.45
C PHE A 173 -7.45 6.23 -18.14
N CYS A 174 -6.42 5.90 -18.93
CA CYS A 174 -5.10 6.55 -18.89
C CYS A 174 -4.64 6.90 -20.30
N PRO A 175 -3.77 7.91 -20.48
CA PRO A 175 -3.11 8.13 -21.79
C PRO A 175 -2.36 6.89 -22.26
N THR A 176 -1.60 6.25 -21.36
CA THR A 176 -0.90 4.97 -21.58
C THR A 176 -0.88 4.19 -20.27
N THR A 177 -0.72 2.85 -20.34
CA THR A 177 -0.53 2.02 -19.15
C THR A 177 0.94 2.01 -18.76
N CYS A 178 1.26 2.41 -17.53
CA CYS A 178 2.61 2.37 -17.00
C CYS A 178 3.02 0.92 -16.67
N SER A 179 4.29 0.55 -16.90
CA SER A 179 4.81 -0.82 -16.73
C SER A 179 4.64 -1.40 -15.31
N TYR A 180 4.58 -0.55 -14.30
CA TYR A 180 4.43 -0.93 -12.87
C TYR A 180 2.98 -0.88 -12.36
N CYS A 181 2.01 -0.43 -13.21
CA CYS A 181 0.66 -0.14 -12.74
C CYS A 181 -0.15 -1.44 -12.56
N SER A 182 -0.69 -1.63 -11.36
CA SER A 182 -1.62 -2.72 -11.04
C SER A 182 -3.10 -2.29 -11.01
N PHE A 183 -3.39 -1.01 -11.22
CA PHE A 183 -4.75 -0.50 -11.26
C PHE A 183 -5.43 -0.79 -12.59
N THR A 184 -6.76 -0.85 -12.56
CA THR A 184 -7.55 -0.91 -13.79
C THR A 184 -7.32 0.35 -14.61
N SER A 185 -6.65 0.20 -15.74
CA SER A 185 -6.37 1.32 -16.64
C SER A 185 -6.47 0.88 -18.10
N TYR A 186 -7.32 1.58 -18.84
CA TYR A 186 -7.50 1.37 -20.26
C TYR A 186 -6.91 2.54 -21.05
N PRO A 187 -6.10 2.29 -22.11
CA PRO A 187 -5.59 3.37 -22.96
C PRO A 187 -6.74 4.16 -23.58
N VAL A 188 -6.86 5.45 -23.24
CA VAL A 188 -7.99 6.30 -23.63
C VAL A 188 -8.19 6.36 -25.15
N ALA A 189 -7.11 6.30 -25.93
CA ALA A 189 -7.17 6.31 -27.40
C ALA A 189 -8.02 5.18 -28.02
N LYS A 190 -8.19 4.05 -27.30
CA LYS A 190 -9.03 2.92 -27.73
C LYS A 190 -10.51 3.10 -27.38
N TRP A 191 -10.83 4.07 -26.54
CA TRP A 191 -12.15 4.28 -25.97
C TRP A 191 -12.72 5.67 -26.25
N GLN A 192 -11.97 6.50 -26.98
CA GLN A 192 -12.29 7.90 -27.19
C GLN A 192 -13.71 8.14 -27.70
N ASP A 193 -14.16 7.30 -28.64
CA ASP A 193 -15.53 7.39 -29.21
C ASP A 193 -16.63 6.95 -28.23
N ARG A 194 -16.27 6.33 -27.10
CA ARG A 194 -17.20 5.83 -26.09
C ARG A 194 -17.10 6.54 -24.73
N MET A 195 -16.31 7.60 -24.66
CA MET A 195 -16.14 8.32 -23.39
C MET A 195 -17.45 8.96 -22.91
N ASP A 196 -18.30 9.45 -23.82
CA ASP A 196 -19.59 10.01 -23.44
C ASP A 196 -20.56 8.93 -22.94
N GLU A 197 -20.57 7.73 -23.53
CA GLU A 197 -21.33 6.58 -23.01
C GLU A 197 -20.89 6.22 -21.58
N TYR A 198 -19.59 6.25 -21.34
CA TYR A 198 -19.05 6.01 -19.99
C TYR A 198 -19.52 7.07 -19.00
N VAL A 199 -19.44 8.35 -19.37
CA VAL A 199 -19.92 9.46 -18.52
C VAL A 199 -21.42 9.31 -18.25
N ASP A 200 -22.23 8.99 -19.25
CA ASP A 200 -23.67 8.75 -19.09
C ASP A 200 -23.96 7.59 -18.13
N ALA A 201 -23.20 6.51 -18.21
CA ALA A 201 -23.30 5.39 -17.26
C ALA A 201 -22.91 5.81 -15.83
N LEU A 202 -21.80 6.54 -15.69
CA LEU A 202 -21.34 7.07 -14.40
C LEU A 202 -22.38 7.97 -13.76
N LEU A 203 -23.01 8.86 -14.52
CA LEU A 203 -24.07 9.75 -14.02
C LEU A 203 -25.29 8.96 -13.52
N LYS A 204 -25.63 7.83 -14.15
CA LYS A 204 -26.71 6.95 -13.67
C LYS A 204 -26.35 6.28 -12.33
N GLU A 205 -25.10 5.84 -12.18
CA GLU A 205 -24.62 5.30 -10.91
C GLU A 205 -24.62 6.37 -9.81
N LEU A 206 -24.16 7.58 -10.12
CA LEU A 206 -24.18 8.71 -9.19
C LEU A 206 -25.60 9.08 -8.79
N ALA A 207 -26.58 9.07 -9.71
CA ALA A 207 -27.98 9.30 -9.40
C ALA A 207 -28.52 8.26 -8.40
N PHE A 208 -28.19 6.98 -8.60
CA PHE A 208 -28.57 5.93 -7.66
C PHE A 208 -27.93 6.16 -6.27
N ILE A 209 -26.63 6.49 -6.23
CA ILE A 209 -25.92 6.77 -4.97
C ILE A 209 -26.56 7.98 -4.27
N ALA A 210 -26.86 9.05 -4.98
CA ALA A 210 -27.53 10.22 -4.41
C ALA A 210 -28.87 9.86 -3.77
N GLU A 211 -29.67 9.00 -4.41
CA GLU A 211 -30.95 8.53 -3.89
C GLU A 211 -30.80 7.71 -2.61
N VAL A 212 -29.91 6.70 -2.61
CA VAL A 212 -29.77 5.77 -1.46
C VAL A 212 -29.00 6.40 -0.28
N SER A 213 -28.32 7.51 -0.49
CA SER A 213 -27.53 8.20 0.55
C SER A 213 -28.14 9.50 1.05
N LYS A 214 -29.39 9.80 0.73
CA LYS A 214 -30.09 11.05 1.10
C LYS A 214 -30.03 11.41 2.59
N GLU A 215 -30.11 10.39 3.43
CA GLU A 215 -30.10 10.55 4.90
C GLU A 215 -28.67 10.55 5.49
N LYS A 216 -27.65 10.54 4.64
CA LYS A 216 -26.24 10.46 5.05
C LYS A 216 -25.47 11.72 4.70
N HIS A 217 -24.41 11.99 5.44
CA HIS A 217 -23.54 13.13 5.23
C HIS A 217 -22.36 12.79 4.31
N LEU A 218 -22.20 13.51 3.20
CA LEU A 218 -21.05 13.35 2.32
C LEU A 218 -19.83 14.05 2.94
N ASN A 219 -18.88 13.23 3.43
CA ASN A 219 -17.67 13.72 4.10
C ASN A 219 -16.53 14.05 3.13
N ALA A 220 -16.36 13.24 2.08
CA ALA A 220 -15.27 13.42 1.12
C ALA A 220 -15.67 12.97 -0.28
N ILE A 221 -15.16 13.67 -1.29
CA ILE A 221 -15.20 13.25 -2.69
C ILE A 221 -13.76 13.05 -3.16
N TYR A 222 -13.50 11.88 -3.72
CA TYR A 222 -12.22 11.55 -4.32
C TYR A 222 -12.43 10.97 -5.72
N MET A 223 -12.00 11.70 -6.74
CA MET A 223 -12.02 11.24 -8.12
C MET A 223 -10.62 10.75 -8.51
N GLY A 224 -10.53 9.45 -8.81
CA GLY A 224 -9.24 8.78 -9.07
C GLY A 224 -9.39 7.61 -10.03
N GLY A 225 -8.57 6.58 -9.84
CA GLY A 225 -8.58 5.35 -10.63
C GLY A 225 -7.41 5.27 -11.61
N GLY A 226 -7.67 5.37 -12.91
CA GLY A 226 -6.65 5.53 -13.93
C GLY A 226 -6.13 6.96 -13.94
N THR A 227 -6.82 7.85 -14.65
CA THR A 227 -6.46 9.27 -14.72
C THR A 227 -7.71 10.12 -15.01
N PRO A 228 -8.32 10.76 -14.02
CA PRO A 228 -9.53 11.58 -14.23
C PRO A 228 -9.40 12.67 -15.30
N THR A 229 -8.22 13.24 -15.44
CA THR A 229 -7.94 14.25 -16.46
C THR A 229 -7.85 13.71 -17.91
N THR A 230 -8.14 12.42 -18.13
CA THR A 230 -8.43 11.89 -19.47
C THR A 230 -9.81 12.31 -19.99
N LEU A 231 -10.73 12.65 -19.09
CA LEU A 231 -11.98 13.30 -19.47
C LEU A 231 -11.69 14.66 -20.14
N SER A 232 -12.49 15.02 -21.13
CA SER A 232 -12.48 16.39 -21.67
C SER A 232 -12.97 17.39 -20.61
N ALA A 233 -12.69 18.68 -20.79
CA ALA A 233 -13.20 19.73 -19.92
C ALA A 233 -14.73 19.70 -19.83
N GLN A 234 -15.41 19.47 -20.97
CA GLN A 234 -16.88 19.38 -21.02
C GLN A 234 -17.41 18.14 -20.27
N GLN A 235 -16.77 16.96 -20.44
CA GLN A 235 -17.17 15.74 -19.73
C GLN A 235 -16.96 15.90 -18.22
N MET A 236 -15.85 16.52 -17.84
CA MET A 236 -15.54 16.82 -16.44
C MET A 236 -16.57 17.78 -15.84
N ASP A 237 -16.89 18.88 -16.55
CA ASP A 237 -17.92 19.85 -16.13
C ASP A 237 -19.28 19.17 -15.92
N ARG A 238 -19.68 18.25 -16.80
CA ARG A 238 -20.93 17.46 -16.65
C ARG A 238 -20.94 16.64 -15.35
N VAL A 239 -19.85 15.94 -15.04
CA VAL A 239 -19.77 15.12 -13.82
C VAL A 239 -19.76 15.99 -12.57
N LEU A 240 -18.98 17.07 -12.56
CA LEU A 240 -18.86 17.96 -11.41
C LEU A 240 -20.14 18.75 -11.16
N SER A 241 -20.81 19.25 -12.20
CA SER A 241 -22.14 19.89 -12.09
C SER A 241 -23.17 18.92 -11.51
N PHE A 242 -23.17 17.66 -11.97
CA PHE A 242 -24.09 16.66 -11.45
C PHE A 242 -23.89 16.42 -9.94
N LEU A 243 -22.63 16.41 -9.47
CA LEU A 243 -22.33 16.27 -8.04
C LEU A 243 -22.90 17.45 -7.23
N GLU A 244 -22.73 18.69 -7.71
CA GLU A 244 -23.25 19.88 -7.05
C GLU A 244 -24.79 19.91 -7.01
N GLU A 245 -25.45 19.40 -8.05
CA GLU A 245 -26.92 19.39 -8.16
C GLU A 245 -27.57 18.31 -7.29
N HIS A 246 -26.89 17.19 -7.05
CA HIS A 246 -27.52 16.01 -6.45
C HIS A 246 -26.98 15.63 -5.07
N PHE A 247 -25.86 16.20 -4.63
CA PHE A 247 -25.26 15.91 -3.33
C PHE A 247 -25.12 17.19 -2.48
N SER A 248 -25.38 17.07 -1.19
CA SER A 248 -25.12 18.18 -0.26
C SER A 248 -23.63 18.24 0.09
N PHE A 249 -23.00 19.41 -0.11
CA PHE A 249 -21.59 19.65 0.25
C PHE A 249 -21.44 20.30 1.63
N GLU A 250 -22.52 20.42 2.41
CA GLU A 250 -22.52 21.07 3.74
C GLU A 250 -21.49 20.42 4.69
N HIS A 251 -21.38 19.09 4.66
CA HIS A 251 -20.46 18.34 5.51
C HIS A 251 -19.15 17.95 4.81
N LEU A 252 -18.93 18.39 3.56
CA LEU A 252 -17.77 18.04 2.77
C LEU A 252 -16.49 18.61 3.39
N LYS A 253 -15.52 17.72 3.71
CA LYS A 253 -14.22 18.08 4.29
C LYS A 253 -13.09 17.99 3.28
N GLU A 254 -13.21 17.13 2.28
CA GLU A 254 -12.22 16.95 1.23
C GLU A 254 -12.89 16.79 -0.14
N TYR A 255 -12.39 17.53 -1.13
CA TYR A 255 -12.73 17.37 -2.55
C TYR A 255 -11.46 17.32 -3.37
N THR A 256 -11.10 16.10 -3.79
CA THR A 256 -9.82 15.83 -4.48
C THR A 256 -10.07 15.20 -5.84
N ILE A 257 -9.30 15.65 -6.85
CA ILE A 257 -9.23 15.04 -8.17
C ILE A 257 -7.78 14.68 -8.48
N GLU A 258 -7.55 13.44 -8.90
CA GLU A 258 -6.25 13.03 -9.42
C GLU A 258 -6.01 13.58 -10.82
N ALA A 259 -4.94 14.33 -10.98
CA ALA A 259 -4.38 14.79 -12.24
C ALA A 259 -3.01 14.11 -12.44
N GLY A 260 -2.99 12.79 -12.26
CA GLY A 260 -1.77 11.99 -12.09
C GLY A 260 -0.84 11.92 -13.32
N ARG A 261 -1.29 12.45 -14.46
CA ARG A 261 -0.55 12.44 -15.73
C ARG A 261 -0.44 13.87 -16.28
N PRO A 262 0.76 14.48 -16.26
CA PRO A 262 0.98 15.81 -16.82
C PRO A 262 0.48 15.95 -18.27
N ASP A 263 0.74 14.94 -19.11
CA ASP A 263 0.28 14.87 -20.51
C ASP A 263 -1.26 14.86 -20.70
N SER A 264 -2.04 14.74 -19.64
CA SER A 264 -3.50 14.80 -19.68
C SER A 264 -4.09 16.11 -19.13
N ILE A 265 -3.26 16.98 -18.58
CA ILE A 265 -3.66 18.25 -17.98
C ILE A 265 -3.73 19.34 -19.04
N THR A 266 -4.81 20.12 -19.06
CA THR A 266 -4.93 21.33 -19.88
C THR A 266 -5.48 22.47 -19.04
N GLU A 267 -5.24 23.71 -19.46
CA GLU A 267 -5.73 24.89 -18.75
C GLU A 267 -7.26 24.88 -18.60
N ASP A 268 -7.98 24.50 -19.65
CA ASP A 268 -9.46 24.43 -19.61
C ASP A 268 -9.95 23.44 -18.56
N LYS A 269 -9.31 22.28 -18.42
CA LYS A 269 -9.65 21.30 -17.37
C LYS A 269 -9.38 21.85 -15.98
N LEU A 270 -8.25 22.52 -15.79
CA LEU A 270 -7.94 23.17 -14.51
C LEU A 270 -8.92 24.28 -14.16
N ARG A 271 -9.38 25.04 -15.15
CA ARG A 271 -10.43 26.07 -14.98
C ARG A 271 -11.76 25.43 -14.54
N VAL A 272 -12.16 24.32 -15.17
CA VAL A 272 -13.35 23.56 -14.77
C VAL A 272 -13.21 23.04 -13.34
N ILE A 273 -12.11 22.38 -13.01
CA ILE A 273 -11.84 21.88 -11.65
C ILE A 273 -11.95 23.01 -10.62
N ARG A 274 -11.36 24.16 -10.92
CA ARG A 274 -11.41 25.33 -10.04
C ARG A 274 -12.82 25.92 -9.92
N LYS A 275 -13.57 25.99 -11.02
CA LYS A 275 -14.97 26.49 -11.08
C LYS A 275 -15.86 25.71 -10.08
N HIS A 276 -15.69 24.40 -10.00
CA HIS A 276 -16.46 23.51 -9.13
C HIS A 276 -15.93 23.38 -7.70
N GLY A 277 -15.07 24.30 -7.25
CA GLY A 277 -14.64 24.36 -5.86
C GLY A 277 -13.77 23.19 -5.38
N VAL A 278 -13.20 22.41 -6.28
CA VAL A 278 -12.28 21.33 -5.94
C VAL A 278 -11.08 21.88 -5.15
N GLY A 279 -10.90 21.39 -3.93
CA GLY A 279 -9.90 21.91 -2.99
C GLY A 279 -8.49 21.42 -3.25
N ARG A 280 -8.33 20.23 -3.90
CA ARG A 280 -7.03 19.60 -4.11
C ARG A 280 -6.96 18.85 -5.44
N ILE A 281 -5.84 18.98 -6.12
CA ILE A 281 -5.45 18.09 -7.22
C ILE A 281 -4.15 17.38 -6.89
N SER A 282 -3.98 16.16 -7.39
CA SER A 282 -2.76 15.37 -7.22
C SER A 282 -2.06 15.21 -8.56
N ILE A 283 -0.85 15.73 -8.69
CA ILE A 283 -0.02 15.64 -9.90
C ILE A 283 1.16 14.72 -9.61
N ASN A 284 1.37 13.70 -10.43
CA ASN A 284 2.37 12.66 -10.21
C ASN A 284 3.41 12.65 -11.34
N PRO A 285 4.52 13.39 -11.24
CA PRO A 285 5.58 13.36 -12.23
C PRO A 285 6.32 12.01 -12.27
N GLN A 286 6.29 11.25 -11.17
CA GLN A 286 6.96 9.98 -10.90
C GLN A 286 8.49 10.11 -10.79
N THR A 287 9.13 10.83 -11.72
CA THR A 287 10.57 11.10 -11.75
C THR A 287 10.84 12.31 -12.61
N MET A 288 11.95 13.00 -12.35
CA MET A 288 12.48 14.09 -13.16
C MET A 288 13.62 13.61 -14.08
N GLN A 289 13.64 12.33 -14.45
CA GLN A 289 14.60 11.75 -15.38
C GLN A 289 13.87 11.19 -16.60
N GLN A 290 14.08 11.79 -17.77
CA GLN A 290 13.42 11.40 -19.02
C GLN A 290 13.61 9.91 -19.34
N LYS A 291 14.85 9.41 -19.24
CA LYS A 291 15.16 8.00 -19.47
C LYS A 291 14.31 7.05 -18.63
N THR A 292 14.02 7.43 -17.38
CA THR A 292 13.18 6.61 -16.50
C THR A 292 11.70 6.70 -16.91
N LEU A 293 11.21 7.88 -17.31
CA LEU A 293 9.85 8.04 -17.85
C LEU A 293 9.62 7.15 -19.06
N ASP A 294 10.58 7.10 -19.99
CA ASP A 294 10.53 6.27 -21.18
C ASP A 294 10.45 4.78 -20.84
N VAL A 295 11.29 4.32 -19.90
CA VAL A 295 11.32 2.92 -19.44
C VAL A 295 10.01 2.49 -18.80
N ILE A 296 9.39 3.35 -17.99
CA ILE A 296 8.13 3.03 -17.31
C ILE A 296 6.88 3.28 -18.18
N GLY A 297 7.05 3.68 -19.45
CA GLY A 297 5.97 3.86 -20.41
C GLY A 297 5.16 5.14 -20.23
N ARG A 298 5.75 6.18 -19.63
CA ARG A 298 5.14 7.51 -19.55
C ARG A 298 5.58 8.36 -20.73
N ARG A 299 4.64 9.02 -21.40
CA ARG A 299 4.91 9.77 -22.64
C ARG A 299 5.11 11.27 -22.44
N HIS A 300 4.86 11.78 -21.22
CA HIS A 300 5.16 13.17 -20.92
C HIS A 300 6.67 13.38 -20.77
N THR A 301 7.10 14.60 -20.96
CA THR A 301 8.49 15.02 -20.77
C THR A 301 8.72 15.59 -19.37
N VAL A 302 9.97 15.77 -19.00
CA VAL A 302 10.32 16.44 -17.72
C VAL A 302 9.89 17.90 -17.73
N GLU A 303 9.83 18.53 -18.92
CA GLU A 303 9.40 19.92 -19.11
C GLU A 303 7.88 20.10 -18.92
N ASP A 304 7.05 19.11 -19.29
CA ASP A 304 5.61 19.12 -19.04
C ASP A 304 5.30 19.22 -17.54
#